data_d1ed6f810257b964d29964c9c598ae84
#
_entry.id   d1ed6f810257b964d29964c9c598ae84
#
_cell.length_a   1.000
_cell.length_b   1.000
_cell.length_c   1.000
_cell.angle_alpha   90.00
_cell.angle_beta   90.00
_cell.angle_gamma   90.00
#
_symmetry.space_group_name_H-M   'P 1'
#
loop_
_entity.id
_entity.type
_entity.pdbx_description
1 polymer ?
#
loop_
_entity_poly.entity_id
_entity_poly.type
_entity_poly.pdbx_seq_one_letter_code
_entity_poly.pdbx_strand_id
1 'polypeptide(L)'
;MTNSDVNRAMAAHLRRNGLPILPDHVVDRDGRPMSLNGFVWKFNVVATHTAIDWSSLTDCNVIVNYALRRWAVLLLAQQSGRTVANGIRIVVGALRGLHSESDVVTGDLQRMWRELTEINEPSRLRIALRIQIEKAIQVLRARKAMDAFYVLRSWYLWSSEMLDCLGFDEEFALELDEVQIPARPSRLAVELEDEACGPLWDTEVAILRRALLDDVSMVRLHIMQRAAVTLSLAYGRNPANFCLLRETDLRNALAGFDVPEQWMLAIPRIKKPGVGVRQTFIEERVSDELAGVLRTLLDANQAIDCGDCPRPLFMRENIDRWCEGTGIGEYGYHITVEQFRLLIKQFALRMNLLSPRTKRALYVTSRRLRYTFATTMVELGVSRKVLAAMLDHSDMQHVQVYYSLKGRRLTTILDRAAALKIGPLMRLFRGTLVASAASALNGSDPAKSIRFVGDMSAVPPVEIGACGQDQLCALDPPFSCYLCPKFQPYVEADHQAVLSELLASRREREQRYGARLSIQLDDVIYAVAEVIRKVDEYARQRCKKA
;
A
#
# COMPACT_ATOMS: atom_id res chain seq x y z
N MET A 1 8.79 -6.85 -34.90
CA MET A 1 8.59 -8.23 -35.37
C MET A 1 7.30 -8.78 -34.76
N THR A 2 6.48 -9.47 -35.55
CA THR A 2 5.33 -10.26 -35.06
C THR A 2 5.81 -11.62 -34.52
N ASN A 3 4.93 -12.41 -33.91
CA ASN A 3 5.28 -13.81 -33.51
C ASN A 3 5.67 -14.65 -34.73
N SER A 4 4.96 -14.48 -35.84
CA SER A 4 5.25 -15.17 -37.08
C SER A 4 6.65 -14.82 -37.65
N ASP A 5 7.07 -13.55 -37.55
CA ASP A 5 8.40 -13.12 -37.96
C ASP A 5 9.49 -13.74 -37.08
N VAL A 6 9.29 -13.76 -35.75
CA VAL A 6 10.23 -14.37 -34.80
C VAL A 6 10.30 -15.89 -35.04
N ASN A 7 9.17 -16.56 -35.21
CA ASN A 7 9.11 -18.00 -35.49
C ASN A 7 9.86 -18.35 -36.79
N ARG A 8 9.72 -17.50 -37.83
CA ARG A 8 10.43 -17.68 -39.12
C ARG A 8 11.94 -17.49 -38.94
N ALA A 9 12.36 -16.44 -38.25
CA ALA A 9 13.77 -16.18 -37.97
C ALA A 9 14.41 -17.27 -37.09
N MET A 10 13.66 -17.85 -36.18
CA MET A 10 14.10 -18.91 -35.28
C MET A 10 13.90 -20.33 -35.83
N ALA A 11 13.36 -20.50 -37.06
CA ALA A 11 12.89 -21.80 -37.57
C ALA A 11 13.94 -22.93 -37.52
N ALA A 12 15.22 -22.61 -37.77
CA ALA A 12 16.32 -23.57 -37.71
C ALA A 12 16.58 -24.04 -36.27
N HIS A 13 16.62 -23.12 -35.32
CA HIS A 13 16.81 -23.42 -33.87
C HIS A 13 15.62 -24.17 -33.28
N LEU A 14 14.39 -23.77 -33.65
CA LEU A 14 13.17 -24.40 -33.15
C LEU A 14 13.09 -25.87 -33.58
N ARG A 15 13.34 -26.15 -34.87
CA ARG A 15 13.34 -27.53 -35.40
C ARG A 15 14.47 -28.39 -34.83
N ARG A 16 15.68 -27.83 -34.75
CA ARG A 16 16.86 -28.57 -34.26
C ARG A 16 16.71 -29.01 -32.81
N ASN A 17 16.10 -28.17 -31.97
CA ASN A 17 16.05 -28.37 -30.53
C ASN A 17 14.63 -28.75 -30.03
N GLY A 18 13.67 -28.99 -30.93
CA GLY A 18 12.30 -29.35 -30.53
C GLY A 18 11.56 -28.27 -29.73
N LEU A 19 11.94 -27.00 -29.92
CA LEU A 19 11.36 -25.90 -29.17
C LEU A 19 9.99 -25.51 -29.73
N PRO A 20 9.04 -25.10 -28.86
CA PRO A 20 7.70 -24.73 -29.29
C PRO A 20 7.69 -23.38 -30.04
N ILE A 21 6.85 -23.27 -31.06
CA ILE A 21 6.58 -22.01 -31.75
C ILE A 21 5.84 -21.03 -30.83
N LEU A 22 6.00 -19.74 -31.07
CA LEU A 22 5.20 -18.71 -30.41
C LEU A 22 3.75 -18.80 -30.91
N PRO A 23 2.77 -18.88 -30.03
CA PRO A 23 1.36 -18.99 -30.41
C PRO A 23 0.81 -17.64 -30.90
N ASP A 24 -0.21 -17.70 -31.75
CA ASP A 24 -0.95 -16.54 -32.21
C ASP A 24 -2.07 -16.13 -31.22
N HIS A 25 -2.51 -17.05 -30.37
CA HIS A 25 -3.57 -16.84 -29.38
C HIS A 25 -3.19 -17.55 -28.08
N VAL A 26 -3.59 -16.94 -26.98
CA VAL A 26 -3.48 -17.53 -25.63
C VAL A 26 -4.76 -17.28 -24.85
N VAL A 27 -4.96 -18.03 -23.79
CA VAL A 27 -5.97 -17.76 -22.77
C VAL A 27 -5.25 -17.21 -21.55
N ASP A 28 -5.69 -16.04 -21.06
CA ASP A 28 -5.11 -15.44 -19.87
C ASP A 28 -5.55 -16.19 -18.60
N ARG A 29 -4.97 -15.84 -17.46
CA ARG A 29 -5.28 -16.47 -16.17
C ARG A 29 -6.76 -16.37 -15.76
N ASP A 30 -7.51 -15.40 -16.33
CA ASP A 30 -8.93 -15.18 -16.05
C ASP A 30 -9.84 -15.93 -17.05
N GLY A 31 -9.26 -16.80 -17.89
CA GLY A 31 -9.97 -17.60 -18.89
C GLY A 31 -10.37 -16.83 -20.16
N ARG A 32 -9.81 -15.62 -20.39
CA ARG A 32 -10.18 -14.78 -21.52
C ARG A 32 -9.23 -14.98 -22.70
N PRO A 33 -9.75 -15.14 -23.92
CA PRO A 33 -8.91 -15.25 -25.12
C PRO A 33 -8.20 -13.93 -25.41
N MET A 34 -6.97 -14.04 -25.88
CA MET A 34 -6.13 -12.90 -26.25
C MET A 34 -5.35 -13.20 -27.51
N SER A 35 -5.35 -12.26 -28.47
CA SER A 35 -4.57 -12.36 -29.69
C SER A 35 -3.15 -11.84 -29.50
N LEU A 36 -2.16 -12.57 -30.02
CA LEU A 36 -0.74 -12.23 -30.01
C LEU A 36 -0.17 -12.01 -31.42
N ASN A 37 -1.02 -11.91 -32.44
CA ASN A 37 -0.61 -11.84 -33.86
C ASN A 37 0.07 -10.51 -34.25
N GLY A 38 -0.20 -9.43 -33.48
CA GLY A 38 0.28 -8.10 -33.83
C GLY A 38 1.65 -7.75 -33.24
N PHE A 39 2.14 -6.56 -33.61
CA PHE A 39 3.28 -5.92 -32.94
C PHE A 39 2.97 -5.49 -31.52
N VAL A 40 1.70 -5.24 -31.21
CA VAL A 40 1.23 -4.81 -29.88
C VAL A 40 0.34 -5.88 -29.31
N TRP A 41 0.75 -6.43 -28.17
CA TRP A 41 -0.08 -7.34 -27.39
C TRP A 41 -0.90 -6.54 -26.39
N LYS A 42 -2.18 -6.42 -26.63
CA LYS A 42 -3.12 -5.76 -25.74
C LYS A 42 -3.62 -6.77 -24.70
N PHE A 43 -3.49 -6.44 -23.43
CA PHE A 43 -3.91 -7.33 -22.34
C PHE A 43 -5.32 -7.01 -21.83
N ASN A 44 -6.07 -8.02 -21.45
CA ASN A 44 -7.41 -7.93 -20.87
C ASN A 44 -7.38 -7.41 -19.41
N VAL A 45 -6.77 -6.26 -19.19
CA VAL A 45 -6.67 -5.64 -17.85
C VAL A 45 -7.68 -4.51 -17.75
N VAL A 46 -8.68 -4.70 -16.88
CA VAL A 46 -9.74 -3.71 -16.68
C VAL A 46 -9.20 -2.45 -16.02
N ALA A 47 -9.75 -1.30 -16.41
CA ALA A 47 -9.40 0.03 -15.92
C ALA A 47 -7.94 0.45 -16.14
N THR A 48 -7.20 -0.22 -17.03
CA THR A 48 -5.82 0.15 -17.36
C THR A 48 -5.50 -0.27 -18.80
N HIS A 49 -5.01 0.64 -19.61
CA HIS A 49 -4.47 0.32 -20.93
C HIS A 49 -3.10 -0.35 -20.77
N THR A 50 -3.07 -1.65 -20.84
CA THR A 50 -1.85 -2.44 -20.64
C THR A 50 -1.48 -3.18 -21.92
N ALA A 51 -0.28 -2.93 -22.43
CA ALA A 51 0.24 -3.60 -23.61
C ALA A 51 1.74 -3.83 -23.50
N ILE A 52 2.23 -4.74 -24.33
CA ILE A 52 3.62 -4.81 -24.73
C ILE A 52 3.68 -4.43 -26.20
N ASP A 53 4.45 -3.39 -26.51
CA ASP A 53 4.76 -2.98 -27.88
C ASP A 53 6.10 -3.57 -28.30
N TRP A 54 6.02 -4.64 -29.09
CA TRP A 54 7.19 -5.32 -29.62
C TRP A 54 7.83 -4.59 -30.80
N SER A 55 7.19 -3.56 -31.36
CA SER A 55 7.79 -2.73 -32.40
C SER A 55 8.95 -1.88 -31.85
N SER A 56 8.88 -1.54 -30.57
CA SER A 56 9.95 -0.83 -29.86
C SER A 56 11.20 -1.67 -29.61
N LEU A 57 11.16 -2.99 -29.91
CA LEU A 57 12.25 -3.95 -29.75
C LEU A 57 12.78 -4.48 -31.09
N THR A 58 12.82 -3.63 -32.12
CA THR A 58 13.36 -3.98 -33.44
C THR A 58 14.88 -4.24 -33.41
N ASP A 59 15.56 -3.64 -32.45
CA ASP A 59 17.00 -3.79 -32.16
C ASP A 59 17.29 -4.89 -31.12
N CYS A 60 16.37 -5.81 -30.89
CA CYS A 60 16.55 -6.93 -29.98
C CYS A 60 17.07 -8.16 -30.73
N ASN A 61 18.07 -8.84 -30.18
CA ASN A 61 18.51 -10.15 -30.64
C ASN A 61 17.30 -11.10 -30.74
N VAL A 62 17.24 -11.88 -31.85
CA VAL A 62 16.06 -12.72 -32.13
C VAL A 62 15.87 -13.83 -31.11
N ILE A 63 16.94 -14.41 -30.57
CA ILE A 63 16.89 -15.45 -29.52
C ILE A 63 16.38 -14.82 -28.21
N VAL A 64 16.89 -13.66 -27.83
CA VAL A 64 16.44 -12.92 -26.64
C VAL A 64 14.97 -12.50 -26.78
N ASN A 65 14.57 -12.05 -27.97
CA ASN A 65 13.18 -11.69 -28.27
C ASN A 65 12.24 -12.91 -28.13
N TYR A 66 12.66 -14.06 -28.69
CA TYR A 66 11.94 -15.30 -28.54
C TYR A 66 11.80 -15.70 -27.07
N ALA A 67 12.87 -15.66 -26.30
CA ALA A 67 12.88 -15.98 -24.87
C ALA A 67 11.92 -15.08 -24.06
N LEU A 68 11.96 -13.76 -24.30
CA LEU A 68 11.06 -12.79 -23.65
C LEU A 68 9.58 -13.08 -23.95
N ARG A 69 9.25 -13.39 -25.22
CA ARG A 69 7.88 -13.71 -25.62
C ARG A 69 7.41 -15.05 -25.03
N ARG A 70 8.25 -16.07 -25.04
CA ARG A 70 7.93 -17.38 -24.43
C ARG A 70 7.66 -17.23 -22.95
N TRP A 71 8.52 -16.49 -22.23
CA TRP A 71 8.32 -16.20 -20.82
C TRP A 71 7.02 -15.41 -20.58
N ALA A 72 6.72 -14.40 -21.39
CA ALA A 72 5.48 -13.65 -21.30
C ALA A 72 4.25 -14.54 -21.51
N VAL A 73 4.27 -15.44 -22.49
CA VAL A 73 3.19 -16.41 -22.76
C VAL A 73 2.96 -17.33 -21.56
N LEU A 74 4.03 -17.85 -20.96
CA LEU A 74 3.93 -18.69 -19.78
C LEU A 74 3.32 -17.91 -18.58
N LEU A 75 3.81 -16.72 -18.33
CA LEU A 75 3.34 -15.90 -17.22
C LEU A 75 1.88 -15.48 -17.37
N LEU A 76 1.36 -15.30 -18.59
CA LEU A 76 -0.04 -14.92 -18.83
C LEU A 76 -1.05 -15.94 -18.30
N ALA A 77 -0.69 -17.22 -18.27
CA ALA A 77 -1.53 -18.26 -17.70
C ALA A 77 -1.61 -18.18 -16.14
N GLN A 78 -0.67 -17.51 -15.50
CA GLN A 78 -0.52 -17.49 -14.04
C GLN A 78 -0.72 -16.10 -13.42
N GLN A 79 -0.36 -15.04 -14.15
CA GLN A 79 -0.28 -13.68 -13.64
C GLN A 79 -1.15 -12.70 -14.44
N SER A 80 -1.42 -11.53 -13.85
CA SER A 80 -2.14 -10.48 -14.56
C SER A 80 -1.33 -9.95 -15.74
N GLY A 81 -1.98 -9.61 -16.85
CA GLY A 81 -1.32 -8.99 -18.00
C GLY A 81 -0.51 -7.74 -17.63
N ARG A 82 -0.92 -6.99 -16.60
CA ARG A 82 -0.15 -5.85 -16.08
C ARG A 82 1.17 -6.28 -15.46
N THR A 83 1.19 -7.36 -14.69
CA THR A 83 2.41 -7.90 -14.09
C THR A 83 3.36 -8.38 -15.18
N VAL A 84 2.83 -9.09 -16.18
CA VAL A 84 3.60 -9.57 -17.33
C VAL A 84 4.20 -8.42 -18.13
N ALA A 85 3.40 -7.43 -18.51
CA ALA A 85 3.89 -6.25 -19.24
C ALA A 85 4.98 -5.49 -18.48
N ASN A 86 4.79 -5.37 -17.17
CA ASN A 86 5.79 -4.74 -16.30
C ASN A 86 7.06 -5.57 -16.21
N GLY A 87 6.96 -6.90 -16.11
CA GLY A 87 8.09 -7.81 -16.09
C GLY A 87 8.95 -7.67 -17.36
N ILE A 88 8.34 -7.73 -18.53
CA ILE A 88 9.04 -7.54 -19.81
C ILE A 88 9.70 -6.16 -19.87
N ARG A 89 8.99 -5.08 -19.49
CA ARG A 89 9.54 -3.71 -19.48
C ARG A 89 10.74 -3.58 -18.55
N ILE A 90 10.71 -4.23 -17.39
CA ILE A 90 11.81 -4.23 -16.42
C ILE A 90 13.02 -4.96 -16.97
N VAL A 91 12.86 -6.18 -17.53
CA VAL A 91 13.96 -6.95 -18.11
C VAL A 91 14.62 -6.19 -19.25
N VAL A 92 13.82 -5.72 -20.20
CA VAL A 92 14.34 -4.94 -21.34
C VAL A 92 14.99 -3.64 -20.88
N GLY A 93 14.38 -2.94 -19.93
CA GLY A 93 14.92 -1.71 -19.37
C GLY A 93 16.27 -1.92 -18.66
N ALA A 94 16.43 -3.02 -17.93
CA ALA A 94 17.69 -3.38 -17.28
C ALA A 94 18.78 -3.69 -18.32
N LEU A 95 18.46 -4.53 -19.30
CA LEU A 95 19.41 -4.91 -20.35
C LEU A 95 19.83 -3.74 -21.24
N ARG A 96 18.91 -2.81 -21.56
CA ARG A 96 19.20 -1.61 -22.37
C ARG A 96 19.77 -0.43 -21.59
N GLY A 97 19.84 -0.53 -20.26
CA GLY A 97 20.32 0.55 -19.40
C GLY A 97 19.37 1.76 -19.31
N LEU A 98 18.09 1.62 -19.68
CA LEU A 98 17.11 2.72 -19.69
C LEU A 98 16.84 3.32 -18.30
N HIS A 99 17.34 2.69 -17.26
CA HIS A 99 17.21 3.13 -15.87
C HIS A 99 18.48 3.78 -15.32
N SER A 100 19.50 4.03 -16.12
CA SER A 100 20.73 4.69 -15.68
C SER A 100 20.63 6.21 -15.76
N GLU A 101 21.12 6.92 -14.74
CA GLU A 101 21.27 8.39 -14.73
C GLU A 101 22.64 8.82 -15.32
N SER A 102 23.57 7.86 -15.46
CA SER A 102 24.88 8.10 -16.04
C SER A 102 24.83 7.86 -17.55
N ASP A 103 25.05 8.90 -18.32
CA ASP A 103 25.09 8.83 -19.79
C ASP A 103 26.14 7.84 -20.33
N VAL A 104 27.28 7.72 -19.64
CA VAL A 104 28.39 6.81 -20.04
C VAL A 104 27.97 5.35 -19.90
N VAL A 105 27.46 4.95 -18.73
CA VAL A 105 27.05 3.55 -18.47
C VAL A 105 25.84 3.17 -19.32
N THR A 106 24.92 4.12 -19.54
CA THR A 106 23.77 3.94 -20.44
C THR A 106 24.25 3.72 -21.87
N GLY A 107 25.19 4.51 -22.34
CA GLY A 107 25.79 4.39 -23.67
C GLY A 107 26.45 3.03 -23.90
N ASP A 108 27.15 2.52 -22.91
CA ASP A 108 27.79 1.20 -22.96
C ASP A 108 26.76 0.07 -23.07
N LEU A 109 25.72 0.05 -22.20
CA LEU A 109 24.67 -0.98 -22.23
C LEU A 109 23.88 -0.93 -23.54
N GLN A 110 23.61 0.26 -24.09
CA GLN A 110 22.93 0.42 -25.38
C GLN A 110 23.79 -0.02 -26.55
N ARG A 111 25.12 0.20 -26.51
CA ARG A 111 26.05 -0.31 -27.52
C ARG A 111 26.08 -1.83 -27.50
N MET A 112 26.29 -2.43 -26.33
CA MET A 112 26.32 -3.88 -26.14
C MET A 112 24.99 -4.53 -26.56
N TRP A 113 23.83 -3.90 -26.22
CA TRP A 113 22.52 -4.36 -26.67
C TRP A 113 22.42 -4.41 -28.21
N ARG A 114 22.95 -3.42 -28.91
CA ARG A 114 22.99 -3.41 -30.37
C ARG A 114 23.94 -4.47 -30.94
N GLU A 115 25.09 -4.66 -30.30
CA GLU A 115 26.06 -5.70 -30.70
C GLU A 115 25.46 -7.11 -30.55
N LEU A 116 24.58 -7.34 -29.56
CA LEU A 116 23.86 -8.62 -29.41
C LEU A 116 23.02 -8.94 -30.67
N THR A 117 22.50 -7.96 -31.41
CA THR A 117 21.62 -8.21 -32.56
C THR A 117 22.34 -8.97 -33.69
N GLU A 118 23.66 -8.82 -33.79
CA GLU A 118 24.49 -9.47 -34.82
C GLU A 118 24.83 -10.93 -34.45
N ILE A 119 24.52 -11.38 -33.25
CA ILE A 119 24.91 -12.69 -32.73
C ILE A 119 23.79 -13.71 -32.98
N ASN A 120 24.02 -14.64 -33.91
CA ASN A 120 23.08 -15.72 -34.21
C ASN A 120 23.51 -17.08 -33.61
N GLU A 121 24.76 -17.18 -33.12
CA GLU A 121 25.32 -18.41 -32.58
C GLU A 121 25.12 -18.46 -31.05
N PRO A 122 24.45 -19.51 -30.49
CA PRO A 122 24.18 -19.64 -29.06
C PRO A 122 25.41 -19.55 -28.17
N SER A 123 26.55 -20.12 -28.55
CA SER A 123 27.79 -20.07 -27.78
C SER A 123 28.34 -18.66 -27.61
N ARG A 124 28.28 -17.85 -28.66
CA ARG A 124 28.67 -16.44 -28.62
C ARG A 124 27.66 -15.60 -27.83
N LEU A 125 26.37 -15.88 -28.04
CA LEU A 125 25.31 -15.20 -27.30
C LEU A 125 25.46 -15.42 -25.80
N ARG A 126 25.81 -16.62 -25.34
CA ARG A 126 26.04 -16.96 -23.93
C ARG A 126 27.02 -15.97 -23.29
N ILE A 127 28.18 -15.79 -23.91
CA ILE A 127 29.25 -14.90 -23.39
C ILE A 127 28.79 -13.45 -23.39
N ALA A 128 28.24 -12.98 -24.50
CA ALA A 128 27.83 -11.58 -24.66
C ALA A 128 26.68 -11.22 -23.71
N LEU A 129 25.69 -12.11 -23.54
CA LEU A 129 24.56 -11.91 -22.65
C LEU A 129 24.97 -11.92 -21.18
N ARG A 130 25.91 -12.79 -20.78
CA ARG A 130 26.51 -12.79 -19.44
C ARG A 130 27.11 -11.42 -19.11
N ILE A 131 27.98 -10.90 -19.97
CA ILE A 131 28.62 -9.60 -19.79
C ILE A 131 27.57 -8.47 -19.71
N GLN A 132 26.54 -8.52 -20.56
CA GLN A 132 25.43 -7.56 -20.55
C GLN A 132 24.70 -7.56 -19.22
N ILE A 133 24.37 -8.74 -18.69
CA ILE A 133 23.65 -8.89 -17.43
C ILE A 133 24.53 -8.46 -16.24
N GLU A 134 25.79 -8.85 -16.19
CA GLU A 134 26.74 -8.42 -15.13
C GLU A 134 26.83 -6.89 -15.06
N LYS A 135 26.89 -6.21 -16.21
CA LYS A 135 26.89 -4.76 -16.26
C LYS A 135 25.56 -4.14 -15.84
N ALA A 136 24.44 -4.75 -16.23
CA ALA A 136 23.11 -4.34 -15.77
C ALA A 136 22.99 -4.48 -14.24
N ILE A 137 23.52 -5.56 -13.65
CA ILE A 137 23.52 -5.78 -12.19
C ILE A 137 24.30 -4.68 -11.47
N GLN A 138 25.43 -4.22 -12.00
CA GLN A 138 26.20 -3.11 -11.40
C GLN A 138 25.32 -1.84 -11.33
N VAL A 139 24.57 -1.52 -12.38
CA VAL A 139 23.64 -0.38 -12.43
C VAL A 139 22.51 -0.57 -11.42
N LEU A 140 21.88 -1.75 -11.39
CA LEU A 140 20.79 -2.04 -10.47
C LEU A 140 21.25 -2.01 -9.00
N ARG A 141 22.48 -2.44 -8.71
CA ARG A 141 23.08 -2.37 -7.37
C ARG A 141 23.32 -0.92 -6.94
N ALA A 142 23.91 -0.11 -7.79
CA ALA A 142 24.12 1.32 -7.52
C ALA A 142 22.81 2.05 -7.21
N ARG A 143 21.72 1.66 -7.89
CA ARG A 143 20.37 2.21 -7.70
C ARG A 143 19.56 1.58 -6.57
N LYS A 144 20.07 0.55 -5.92
CA LYS A 144 19.33 -0.24 -4.93
C LYS A 144 18.00 -0.77 -5.48
N ALA A 145 17.99 -1.18 -6.74
CA ALA A 145 16.80 -1.61 -7.48
C ALA A 145 16.57 -3.13 -7.35
N MET A 146 16.43 -3.61 -6.11
CA MET A 146 16.23 -5.02 -5.79
C MET A 146 15.08 -5.65 -6.57
N ASP A 147 13.93 -4.96 -6.63
CA ASP A 147 12.74 -5.49 -7.32
C ASP A 147 13.02 -5.73 -8.82
N ALA A 148 13.74 -4.82 -9.47
CA ALA A 148 14.09 -4.96 -10.88
C ALA A 148 15.08 -6.11 -11.11
N PHE A 149 16.03 -6.30 -10.21
CA PHE A 149 16.96 -7.42 -10.26
C PHE A 149 16.25 -8.77 -10.14
N TYR A 150 15.32 -8.91 -9.19
CA TYR A 150 14.57 -10.17 -9.03
C TYR A 150 13.75 -10.52 -10.27
N VAL A 151 13.20 -9.54 -10.99
CA VAL A 151 12.49 -9.79 -12.24
C VAL A 151 13.45 -10.22 -13.35
N LEU A 152 14.60 -9.54 -13.50
CA LEU A 152 15.65 -9.91 -14.44
C LEU A 152 16.17 -11.33 -14.16
N ARG A 153 16.50 -11.63 -12.91
CA ARG A 153 16.93 -12.95 -12.45
C ARG A 153 15.89 -14.03 -12.77
N SER A 154 14.63 -13.78 -12.43
CA SER A 154 13.54 -14.73 -12.67
C SER A 154 13.36 -15.07 -14.15
N TRP A 155 13.52 -14.08 -15.04
CA TRP A 155 13.52 -14.32 -16.48
C TRP A 155 14.72 -15.15 -16.92
N TYR A 156 15.92 -14.85 -16.43
CA TYR A 156 17.13 -15.55 -16.81
C TYR A 156 17.16 -16.99 -16.31
N LEU A 157 16.79 -17.24 -15.04
CA LEU A 157 16.64 -18.58 -14.46
C LEU A 157 15.69 -19.44 -15.30
N TRP A 158 14.50 -18.92 -15.60
CA TRP A 158 13.56 -19.60 -16.46
C TRP A 158 14.15 -19.87 -17.87
N SER A 159 14.87 -18.92 -18.43
CA SER A 159 15.48 -19.06 -19.75
C SER A 159 16.60 -20.10 -19.76
N SER A 160 17.41 -20.22 -18.71
CA SER A 160 18.46 -21.22 -18.60
C SER A 160 17.89 -22.63 -18.43
N GLU A 161 16.77 -22.79 -17.72
CA GLU A 161 16.09 -24.07 -17.54
C GLU A 161 15.39 -24.55 -18.84
N MET A 162 14.74 -23.63 -19.56
CA MET A 162 13.86 -23.98 -20.68
C MET A 162 14.50 -23.80 -22.05
N LEU A 163 15.58 -23.04 -22.16
CA LEU A 163 16.19 -22.60 -23.42
C LEU A 163 17.74 -22.64 -23.38
N ASP A 164 18.31 -23.57 -22.59
CA ASP A 164 19.76 -23.80 -22.45
C ASP A 164 20.48 -23.92 -23.77
N CYS A 165 19.85 -24.68 -24.70
CA CYS A 165 20.32 -24.90 -26.08
C CYS A 165 20.42 -23.62 -26.93
N LEU A 166 19.83 -22.51 -26.49
CA LEU A 166 19.86 -21.22 -27.15
C LEU A 166 20.93 -20.25 -26.59
N GLY A 167 21.78 -20.74 -25.67
CA GLY A 167 22.87 -19.94 -25.11
C GLY A 167 22.56 -19.26 -23.77
N PHE A 168 21.51 -19.68 -23.08
CA PHE A 168 21.30 -19.34 -21.68
C PHE A 168 22.07 -20.34 -20.79
N ASP A 169 22.88 -19.79 -19.89
CA ASP A 169 23.85 -20.55 -19.11
C ASP A 169 23.29 -20.91 -17.74
N GLU A 170 23.20 -22.20 -17.44
CA GLU A 170 22.69 -22.70 -16.16
C GLU A 170 23.66 -22.37 -15.01
N GLU A 171 24.99 -22.47 -15.23
CA GLU A 171 25.98 -22.15 -14.22
C GLU A 171 25.88 -20.65 -13.82
N PHE A 172 25.78 -19.77 -14.81
CA PHE A 172 25.58 -18.35 -14.55
C PHE A 172 24.23 -18.06 -13.88
N ALA A 173 23.19 -18.84 -14.18
CA ALA A 173 21.88 -18.72 -13.50
C ALA A 173 22.01 -19.02 -11.99
N LEU A 174 22.79 -20.03 -11.60
CA LEU A 174 23.09 -20.33 -10.19
C LEU A 174 23.86 -19.18 -9.52
N GLU A 175 24.87 -18.63 -10.21
CA GLU A 175 25.58 -17.43 -9.71
C GLU A 175 24.63 -16.25 -9.47
N LEU A 176 23.63 -16.03 -10.35
CA LEU A 176 22.63 -14.97 -10.18
C LEU A 176 21.73 -15.19 -8.96
N ASP A 177 21.50 -16.43 -8.55
CA ASP A 177 20.68 -16.73 -7.37
C ASP A 177 21.38 -16.31 -6.06
N GLU A 178 22.70 -16.30 -6.05
CA GLU A 178 23.50 -15.86 -4.90
C GLU A 178 23.67 -14.32 -4.82
N VAL A 179 23.37 -13.59 -5.90
CA VAL A 179 23.55 -12.13 -5.95
C VAL A 179 22.55 -11.42 -5.06
N GLN A 180 23.05 -10.62 -4.13
CA GLN A 180 22.22 -9.76 -3.29
C GLN A 180 22.33 -8.29 -3.73
N ILE A 181 21.19 -7.65 -3.90
CA ILE A 181 21.07 -6.21 -4.18
C ILE A 181 20.30 -5.54 -3.05
N PRO A 182 20.81 -4.43 -2.49
CA PRO A 182 20.10 -3.72 -1.45
C PRO A 182 18.77 -3.16 -1.97
N ALA A 183 17.73 -3.24 -1.13
CA ALA A 183 16.43 -2.64 -1.41
C ALA A 183 16.48 -1.11 -1.25
N ARG A 184 15.72 -0.39 -2.06
CA ARG A 184 15.40 0.99 -1.74
C ARG A 184 14.55 1.03 -0.48
N PRO A 185 14.79 1.97 0.44
CA PRO A 185 13.90 2.16 1.56
C PRO A 185 12.53 2.58 1.02
N SER A 186 11.59 1.64 0.97
CA SER A 186 10.26 1.79 0.34
C SER A 186 9.36 2.49 1.29
N ARG A 187 9.48 3.38 2.03
CA ARG A 187 8.51 3.94 2.99
C ARG A 187 8.89 5.32 3.50
N LEU A 188 10.02 5.85 3.02
CA LEU A 188 10.54 7.14 3.45
C LEU A 188 9.53 8.28 3.29
N ALA A 189 8.74 8.28 2.23
CA ALA A 189 7.74 9.33 2.01
C ALA A 189 6.70 9.41 3.12
N VAL A 190 6.30 8.26 3.67
CA VAL A 190 5.38 8.20 4.81
C VAL A 190 6.12 8.51 6.11
N GLU A 191 7.29 7.90 6.33
CA GLU A 191 8.08 8.05 7.55
C GLU A 191 8.62 9.47 7.77
N LEU A 192 8.95 10.17 6.70
CA LEU A 192 9.45 11.56 6.73
C LEU A 192 8.31 12.58 6.56
N GLU A 193 7.07 12.14 6.41
CA GLU A 193 5.92 13.01 6.09
C GLU A 193 6.24 13.96 4.92
N ASP A 194 6.77 13.37 3.84
CA ASP A 194 7.22 14.10 2.67
C ASP A 194 6.13 15.02 2.11
N GLU A 195 6.48 16.26 1.82
CA GLU A 195 5.54 17.30 1.39
C GLU A 195 4.85 17.00 0.06
N ALA A 196 5.51 16.26 -0.84
CA ALA A 196 5.00 15.96 -2.18
C ALA A 196 4.37 14.56 -2.27
N CYS A 197 4.91 13.57 -1.53
CA CYS A 197 4.56 12.17 -1.68
C CYS A 197 4.00 11.52 -0.40
N GLY A 198 4.17 12.13 0.78
CA GLY A 198 3.68 11.65 2.07
C GLY A 198 2.18 11.88 2.29
N PRO A 199 1.65 11.56 3.48
CA PRO A 199 0.27 11.88 3.84
C PRO A 199 0.03 13.40 3.83
N LEU A 200 -1.21 13.79 3.63
CA LEU A 200 -1.63 15.18 3.82
C LEU A 200 -1.61 15.52 5.31
N TRP A 201 -1.22 16.72 5.64
CA TRP A 201 -1.28 17.23 7.00
C TRP A 201 -2.71 17.62 7.38
N ASP A 202 -3.04 17.62 8.67
CA ASP A 202 -4.40 17.92 9.15
C ASP A 202 -4.92 19.26 8.62
N THR A 203 -4.04 20.28 8.55
CA THR A 203 -4.38 21.58 7.97
C THR A 203 -4.64 21.53 6.47
N GLU A 204 -3.93 20.66 5.72
CA GLU A 204 -4.17 20.43 4.30
C GLU A 204 -5.47 19.64 4.07
N VAL A 205 -5.75 18.66 4.95
CA VAL A 205 -7.02 17.90 4.94
C VAL A 205 -8.20 18.83 5.22
N ALA A 206 -8.07 19.75 6.19
CA ALA A 206 -9.11 20.71 6.52
C ALA A 206 -9.45 21.62 5.32
N ILE A 207 -8.42 22.13 4.62
CA ILE A 207 -8.60 22.95 3.41
C ILE A 207 -9.27 22.12 2.30
N LEU A 208 -8.82 20.87 2.09
CA LEU A 208 -9.41 20.01 1.08
C LEU A 208 -10.89 19.70 1.38
N ARG A 209 -11.24 19.43 2.63
CA ARG A 209 -12.64 19.22 3.06
C ARG A 209 -13.47 20.47 2.88
N ARG A 210 -12.93 21.63 3.23
CA ARG A 210 -13.62 22.90 3.02
C ARG A 210 -13.92 23.13 1.52
N ALA A 211 -12.93 22.90 0.67
CA ALA A 211 -13.11 23.02 -0.78
C ALA A 211 -14.16 22.06 -1.35
N LEU A 212 -14.28 20.84 -0.80
CA LEU A 212 -15.33 19.89 -1.18
C LEU A 212 -16.73 20.41 -0.81
N LEU A 213 -16.88 21.08 0.33
CA LEU A 213 -18.14 21.68 0.77
C LEU A 213 -18.50 22.93 -0.06
N ASP A 214 -17.50 23.75 -0.38
CA ASP A 214 -17.68 25.00 -1.12
C ASP A 214 -17.92 24.79 -2.63
N ASP A 215 -17.58 23.60 -3.16
CA ASP A 215 -17.78 23.28 -4.57
C ASP A 215 -19.22 22.85 -4.88
N VAL A 216 -20.04 23.79 -5.30
CA VAL A 216 -21.43 23.60 -5.69
C VAL A 216 -21.64 23.41 -7.21
N SER A 217 -20.57 23.23 -7.97
CA SER A 217 -20.64 23.08 -9.42
C SER A 217 -21.46 21.85 -9.84
N MET A 218 -22.38 22.03 -10.78
CA MET A 218 -23.20 20.96 -11.36
C MET A 218 -22.64 20.41 -12.69
N VAL A 219 -21.46 20.86 -13.11
CA VAL A 219 -20.78 20.28 -14.27
C VAL A 219 -20.38 18.85 -13.96
N ARG A 220 -20.78 17.87 -14.79
CA ARG A 220 -20.55 16.44 -14.56
C ARG A 220 -19.09 16.11 -14.22
N LEU A 221 -18.13 16.67 -14.98
CA LEU A 221 -16.70 16.48 -14.70
C LEU A 221 -16.32 16.95 -13.28
N HIS A 222 -16.87 18.08 -12.82
CA HIS A 222 -16.61 18.60 -11.48
C HIS A 222 -17.25 17.72 -10.40
N ILE A 223 -18.45 17.18 -10.66
CA ILE A 223 -19.09 16.20 -9.76
C ILE A 223 -18.23 14.94 -9.67
N MET A 224 -17.73 14.42 -10.80
CA MET A 224 -16.80 13.28 -10.80
C MET A 224 -15.52 13.58 -9.99
N GLN A 225 -14.97 14.79 -10.09
CA GLN A 225 -13.80 15.22 -9.32
C GLN A 225 -14.11 15.21 -7.81
N ARG A 226 -15.22 15.79 -7.38
CA ARG A 226 -15.68 15.72 -5.97
C ARG A 226 -15.83 14.30 -5.49
N ALA A 227 -16.55 13.46 -6.24
CA ALA A 227 -16.76 12.05 -5.90
C ALA A 227 -15.43 11.28 -5.76
N ALA A 228 -14.47 11.49 -6.68
CA ALA A 228 -13.18 10.83 -6.66
C ALA A 228 -12.35 11.21 -5.41
N VAL A 229 -12.34 12.49 -5.04
CA VAL A 229 -11.62 12.98 -3.86
C VAL A 229 -12.29 12.48 -2.58
N THR A 230 -13.63 12.59 -2.48
CA THR A 230 -14.39 12.19 -1.28
C THR A 230 -14.28 10.69 -1.03
N LEU A 231 -14.45 9.84 -2.06
CA LEU A 231 -14.25 8.38 -1.95
C LEU A 231 -12.82 8.01 -1.52
N SER A 232 -11.83 8.71 -2.09
CA SER A 232 -10.42 8.44 -1.75
C SER A 232 -10.09 8.84 -0.32
N LEU A 233 -10.69 9.92 0.21
CA LEU A 233 -10.56 10.32 1.61
C LEU A 233 -11.32 9.39 2.56
N ALA A 234 -12.53 8.95 2.16
CA ALA A 234 -13.39 8.13 3.01
C ALA A 234 -12.87 6.70 3.20
N TYR A 235 -12.29 6.10 2.15
CA TYR A 235 -11.95 4.67 2.17
C TYR A 235 -10.47 4.35 1.89
N GLY A 236 -9.67 5.29 1.41
CA GLY A 236 -8.24 5.11 1.18
C GLY A 236 -7.87 3.96 0.23
N ARG A 237 -8.81 3.44 -0.58
CA ARG A 237 -8.58 2.30 -1.46
C ARG A 237 -7.80 2.67 -2.72
N ASN A 238 -7.34 1.65 -3.44
CA ASN A 238 -6.68 1.89 -4.73
C ASN A 238 -7.68 2.47 -5.75
N PRO A 239 -7.27 3.39 -6.62
CA PRO A 239 -8.13 3.93 -7.68
C PRO A 239 -8.85 2.87 -8.50
N ALA A 240 -8.21 1.73 -8.76
CA ALA A 240 -8.82 0.67 -9.54
C ALA A 240 -10.09 0.07 -8.88
N ASN A 241 -10.18 0.05 -7.52
CA ASN A 241 -11.42 -0.35 -6.83
C ASN A 241 -12.56 0.59 -7.20
N PHE A 242 -12.30 1.91 -7.25
CA PHE A 242 -13.30 2.91 -7.58
C PHE A 242 -13.64 2.96 -9.06
N CYS A 243 -12.65 2.75 -9.95
CA CYS A 243 -12.91 2.65 -11.40
C CYS A 243 -13.84 1.49 -11.75
N LEU A 244 -13.91 0.45 -10.93
CA LEU A 244 -14.76 -0.72 -11.13
C LEU A 244 -16.17 -0.57 -10.55
N LEU A 245 -16.47 0.50 -9.82
CA LEU A 245 -17.81 0.76 -9.30
C LEU A 245 -18.82 0.93 -10.44
N ARG A 246 -19.99 0.33 -10.25
CA ARG A 246 -21.17 0.51 -11.09
C ARG A 246 -22.24 1.30 -10.33
N GLU A 247 -23.19 1.90 -11.03
CA GLU A 247 -24.29 2.64 -10.41
C GLU A 247 -25.10 1.77 -9.44
N THR A 248 -25.26 0.48 -9.76
CA THR A 248 -25.95 -0.52 -8.92
C THR A 248 -25.22 -0.89 -7.63
N ASP A 249 -23.96 -0.52 -7.47
CA ASP A 249 -23.19 -0.81 -6.25
C ASP A 249 -23.56 0.15 -5.10
N LEU A 250 -24.14 1.31 -5.40
CA LEU A 250 -24.72 2.23 -4.42
C LEU A 250 -26.18 1.89 -4.21
N ARG A 251 -26.55 1.50 -2.99
CA ARG A 251 -27.92 1.10 -2.67
C ARG A 251 -28.37 1.67 -1.32
N ASN A 252 -29.66 1.98 -1.22
CA ASN A 252 -30.27 2.22 0.07
C ASN A 252 -30.58 0.87 0.73
N ALA A 253 -29.89 0.55 1.83
CA ALA A 253 -30.06 -0.72 2.55
C ALA A 253 -31.43 -0.84 3.24
N LEU A 254 -32.11 0.28 3.46
CA LEU A 254 -33.42 0.36 4.10
C LEU A 254 -34.53 0.77 3.14
N ALA A 255 -34.31 0.58 1.84
CA ALA A 255 -35.34 0.87 0.82
C ALA A 255 -36.60 0.03 1.08
N GLY A 256 -37.76 0.70 1.11
CA GLY A 256 -39.06 0.06 1.38
C GLY A 256 -39.46 0.04 2.86
N PHE A 257 -38.63 0.54 3.76
CA PHE A 257 -38.98 0.77 5.16
C PHE A 257 -39.26 2.27 5.39
N ASP A 258 -40.18 2.61 6.26
CA ASP A 258 -40.47 4.00 6.64
C ASP A 258 -39.50 4.50 7.73
N VAL A 259 -38.22 4.55 7.34
CA VAL A 259 -37.09 4.95 8.20
C VAL A 259 -36.10 5.78 7.38
N PRO A 260 -35.24 6.59 8.01
CA PRO A 260 -34.21 7.34 7.29
C PRO A 260 -33.34 6.44 6.39
N GLU A 261 -33.03 6.94 5.20
CA GLU A 261 -32.20 6.23 4.22
C GLU A 261 -30.84 5.85 4.82
N GLN A 262 -30.40 4.62 4.58
CA GLN A 262 -29.08 4.16 4.91
C GLN A 262 -28.38 3.66 3.66
N TRP A 263 -27.42 4.42 3.20
CA TRP A 263 -26.68 4.11 1.99
C TRP A 263 -25.52 3.17 2.26
N MET A 264 -25.39 2.17 1.39
CA MET A 264 -24.31 1.20 1.37
C MET A 264 -23.64 1.20 0.00
N LEU A 265 -22.31 1.06 -0.03
CA LEU A 265 -21.53 0.98 -1.25
C LEU A 265 -20.77 -0.35 -1.28
N ALA A 266 -21.07 -1.19 -2.28
CA ALA A 266 -20.38 -2.44 -2.52
C ALA A 266 -19.10 -2.19 -3.35
N ILE A 267 -17.95 -2.11 -2.70
CA ILE A 267 -16.68 -1.80 -3.37
C ILE A 267 -16.03 -3.09 -3.86
N PRO A 268 -15.78 -3.24 -5.20
CA PRO A 268 -15.13 -4.41 -5.76
C PRO A 268 -13.70 -4.59 -5.23
N ARG A 269 -13.31 -5.82 -4.91
CA ARG A 269 -11.94 -6.19 -4.54
C ARG A 269 -11.14 -6.55 -5.78
N ILE A 270 -9.83 -6.21 -5.80
CA ILE A 270 -9.05 -6.32 -7.03
C ILE A 270 -7.95 -7.38 -6.95
N LYS A 271 -7.37 -7.62 -5.80
CA LYS A 271 -6.16 -8.43 -5.66
C LYS A 271 -6.42 -9.72 -4.88
N LYS A 272 -7.34 -10.56 -5.39
CA LYS A 272 -7.54 -11.91 -4.82
C LYS A 272 -7.11 -12.95 -5.84
N PRO A 273 -6.16 -13.83 -5.51
CA PRO A 273 -5.77 -14.94 -6.38
C PRO A 273 -6.99 -15.80 -6.72
N GLY A 274 -7.15 -16.17 -7.99
CA GLY A 274 -8.22 -17.07 -8.45
C GLY A 274 -9.63 -16.46 -8.47
N VAL A 275 -9.76 -15.16 -8.21
CA VAL A 275 -11.07 -14.47 -8.24
C VAL A 275 -11.09 -13.46 -9.39
N GLY A 276 -12.08 -13.57 -10.26
CA GLY A 276 -12.27 -12.65 -11.39
C GLY A 276 -12.68 -11.24 -10.96
N VAL A 277 -12.64 -10.32 -11.92
CA VAL A 277 -13.01 -8.91 -11.70
C VAL A 277 -14.47 -8.83 -11.25
N ARG A 278 -14.75 -8.06 -10.19
CA ARG A 278 -16.09 -7.86 -9.62
C ARG A 278 -16.80 -9.15 -9.13
N GLN A 279 -16.06 -10.16 -8.72
CA GLN A 279 -16.65 -11.36 -8.09
C GLN A 279 -16.70 -11.25 -6.56
N THR A 280 -15.88 -10.41 -5.95
CA THR A 280 -15.89 -10.19 -4.50
C THR A 280 -15.97 -8.71 -4.18
N PHE A 281 -16.73 -8.37 -3.14
CA PHE A 281 -16.99 -7.01 -2.71
C PHE A 281 -16.73 -6.85 -1.21
N ILE A 282 -16.53 -5.62 -0.78
CA ILE A 282 -16.66 -5.21 0.61
C ILE A 282 -17.76 -4.17 0.66
N GLU A 283 -18.74 -4.39 1.51
CA GLU A 283 -19.81 -3.43 1.76
C GLU A 283 -19.35 -2.40 2.77
N GLU A 284 -19.48 -1.14 2.42
CA GLU A 284 -19.12 -0.01 3.26
C GLU A 284 -20.35 0.87 3.48
N ARG A 285 -20.54 1.30 4.71
CA ARG A 285 -21.55 2.32 5.01
C ARG A 285 -21.12 3.66 4.43
N VAL A 286 -22.03 4.34 3.77
CA VAL A 286 -21.81 5.65 3.15
C VAL A 286 -22.42 6.73 4.06
N SER A 287 -21.66 7.80 4.35
CA SER A 287 -22.20 8.98 5.04
C SER A 287 -23.18 9.71 4.15
N ASP A 288 -24.14 10.44 4.73
CA ASP A 288 -25.15 11.19 4.00
C ASP A 288 -24.54 12.21 3.03
N GLU A 289 -23.45 12.85 3.45
CA GLU A 289 -22.68 13.79 2.61
C GLU A 289 -22.11 13.08 1.36
N LEU A 290 -21.43 11.96 1.53
CA LEU A 290 -20.91 11.18 0.41
C LEU A 290 -22.03 10.60 -0.45
N ALA A 291 -23.10 10.10 0.15
CA ALA A 291 -24.29 9.62 -0.58
C ALA A 291 -24.87 10.71 -1.46
N GLY A 292 -24.98 11.94 -0.96
CA GLY A 292 -25.42 13.10 -1.73
C GLY A 292 -24.56 13.37 -2.96
N VAL A 293 -23.23 13.36 -2.81
CA VAL A 293 -22.29 13.54 -3.93
C VAL A 293 -22.42 12.41 -4.95
N LEU A 294 -22.53 11.16 -4.50
CA LEU A 294 -22.67 10.01 -5.42
C LEU A 294 -23.99 10.01 -6.15
N ARG A 295 -25.11 10.34 -5.49
CA ARG A 295 -26.42 10.47 -6.13
C ARG A 295 -26.41 11.57 -7.20
N THR A 296 -25.84 12.72 -6.89
CA THR A 296 -25.69 13.81 -7.88
C THR A 296 -24.87 13.33 -9.10
N LEU A 297 -23.88 12.45 -8.90
CA LEU A 297 -23.14 11.86 -10.01
C LEU A 297 -24.00 10.88 -10.82
N LEU A 298 -24.82 10.04 -10.15
CA LEU A 298 -25.78 9.15 -10.83
C LEU A 298 -26.73 9.95 -11.70
N ASP A 299 -27.31 11.03 -11.18
CA ASP A 299 -28.23 11.88 -11.93
C ASP A 299 -27.54 12.51 -13.15
N ALA A 300 -26.31 13.01 -12.98
CA ALA A 300 -25.52 13.59 -14.08
C ALA A 300 -25.11 12.55 -15.14
N ASN A 301 -24.99 11.29 -14.77
CA ASN A 301 -24.66 10.20 -15.69
C ASN A 301 -25.86 9.80 -16.58
N GLN A 302 -27.10 10.10 -16.19
CA GLN A 302 -28.32 9.73 -16.97
C GLN A 302 -28.29 10.29 -18.40
N ALA A 303 -27.57 11.39 -18.62
CA ALA A 303 -27.41 12.00 -19.94
C ALA A 303 -26.59 11.15 -20.93
N ILE A 304 -25.90 10.10 -20.45
CA ILE A 304 -25.03 9.25 -21.29
C ILE A 304 -25.75 7.95 -21.61
N ASP A 305 -25.91 7.70 -22.90
CA ASP A 305 -26.38 6.41 -23.40
C ASP A 305 -25.20 5.44 -23.52
N CYS A 306 -25.27 4.32 -22.81
CA CYS A 306 -24.27 3.26 -22.88
C CYS A 306 -24.82 1.96 -23.48
N GLY A 307 -26.03 1.99 -24.07
CA GLY A 307 -26.70 0.81 -24.62
C GLY A 307 -26.82 -0.31 -23.56
N ASP A 308 -26.52 -1.53 -23.95
CA ASP A 308 -26.60 -2.71 -23.07
C ASP A 308 -25.40 -2.86 -22.11
N CYS A 309 -24.41 -1.95 -22.15
CA CYS A 309 -23.26 -2.02 -21.27
C CYS A 309 -23.65 -1.68 -19.82
N PRO A 310 -23.11 -2.40 -18.83
CA PRO A 310 -23.32 -2.06 -17.43
C PRO A 310 -22.83 -0.63 -17.12
N ARG A 311 -23.67 0.19 -16.50
CA ARG A 311 -23.39 1.60 -16.21
C ARG A 311 -22.37 1.75 -15.08
N PRO A 312 -21.15 2.27 -15.34
CA PRO A 312 -20.19 2.53 -14.27
C PRO A 312 -20.54 3.81 -13.50
N LEU A 313 -20.17 3.87 -12.21
CA LEU A 313 -20.34 5.07 -11.40
C LEU A 313 -19.47 6.23 -11.95
N PHE A 314 -18.23 5.93 -12.30
CA PHE A 314 -17.34 6.85 -13.00
C PHE A 314 -17.37 6.54 -14.50
N MET A 315 -18.21 7.24 -15.23
CA MET A 315 -18.54 6.94 -16.61
C MET A 315 -17.80 7.85 -17.59
N ARG A 316 -17.30 7.27 -18.67
CA ARG A 316 -16.79 8.00 -19.87
C ARG A 316 -17.97 8.43 -20.74
N GLU A 317 -17.78 9.50 -21.49
CA GLU A 317 -18.81 9.96 -22.46
C GLU A 317 -18.88 9.05 -23.69
N ASN A 318 -17.76 8.46 -24.08
CA ASN A 318 -17.67 7.57 -25.23
C ASN A 318 -17.02 6.26 -24.82
N ILE A 319 -17.37 5.18 -25.53
CA ILE A 319 -16.79 3.87 -25.31
C ILE A 319 -15.27 3.90 -25.55
N ASP A 320 -14.54 3.17 -24.72
CA ASP A 320 -13.11 3.02 -24.88
C ASP A 320 -12.79 2.01 -25.98
N ARG A 321 -12.28 2.49 -27.11
CA ARG A 321 -11.83 1.66 -28.24
C ARG A 321 -10.78 0.63 -27.87
N TRP A 322 -10.09 0.81 -26.74
CA TRP A 322 -9.17 -0.19 -26.21
C TRP A 322 -9.87 -1.49 -25.83
N CYS A 323 -11.11 -1.39 -25.35
CA CYS A 323 -11.91 -2.52 -24.92
C CYS A 323 -12.60 -3.24 -26.08
N GLU A 324 -12.68 -2.60 -27.28
CA GLU A 324 -13.30 -3.18 -28.45
C GLU A 324 -12.53 -4.42 -28.94
N GLY A 325 -13.25 -5.51 -29.21
CA GLY A 325 -12.65 -6.77 -29.68
C GLY A 325 -11.82 -7.52 -28.63
N THR A 326 -11.90 -7.13 -27.37
CA THR A 326 -11.23 -7.79 -26.25
C THR A 326 -12.23 -8.47 -25.31
N GLY A 327 -11.76 -9.38 -24.45
CA GLY A 327 -12.58 -10.04 -23.43
C GLY A 327 -13.08 -9.12 -22.31
N ILE A 328 -12.89 -7.80 -22.41
CA ILE A 328 -13.28 -6.77 -21.43
C ILE A 328 -14.21 -5.70 -22.01
N GLY A 329 -14.94 -6.00 -23.10
CA GLY A 329 -15.84 -5.06 -23.77
C GLY A 329 -16.89 -4.44 -22.85
N GLU A 330 -17.42 -5.20 -21.88
CA GLU A 330 -18.38 -4.71 -20.87
C GLU A 330 -17.87 -3.54 -20.01
N TYR A 331 -16.55 -3.31 -19.98
CA TYR A 331 -15.91 -2.22 -19.24
C TYR A 331 -15.58 -1.00 -20.10
N GLY A 332 -16.09 -0.93 -21.33
CA GLY A 332 -15.76 0.14 -22.27
C GLY A 332 -16.14 1.54 -21.81
N TYR A 333 -17.15 1.68 -20.97
CA TYR A 333 -17.55 2.98 -20.38
C TYR A 333 -16.88 3.29 -19.03
N HIS A 334 -16.13 2.36 -18.44
CA HIS A 334 -15.39 2.63 -17.22
C HIS A 334 -14.19 3.54 -17.48
N ILE A 335 -13.90 4.48 -16.56
CA ILE A 335 -12.68 5.27 -16.63
C ILE A 335 -11.46 4.44 -16.25
N THR A 336 -10.29 4.84 -16.76
CA THR A 336 -9.02 4.24 -16.36
C THR A 336 -8.53 4.77 -15.02
N VAL A 337 -7.59 4.03 -14.40
CA VAL A 337 -6.89 4.46 -13.18
C VAL A 337 -6.19 5.80 -13.36
N GLU A 338 -5.64 6.04 -14.54
CA GLU A 338 -4.96 7.30 -14.89
C GLU A 338 -5.96 8.45 -14.94
N GLN A 339 -7.13 8.24 -15.57
CA GLN A 339 -8.21 9.23 -15.58
C GLN A 339 -8.73 9.52 -14.18
N PHE A 340 -8.94 8.49 -13.35
CA PHE A 340 -9.34 8.69 -11.95
C PHE A 340 -8.32 9.52 -11.15
N ARG A 341 -7.03 9.25 -11.34
CA ARG A 341 -5.95 10.06 -10.72
C ARG A 341 -5.95 11.50 -11.20
N LEU A 342 -6.26 11.69 -12.49
CA LEU A 342 -6.36 13.02 -13.08
C LEU A 342 -7.53 13.81 -12.49
N LEU A 343 -8.69 13.18 -12.24
CA LEU A 343 -9.83 13.82 -11.55
C LEU A 343 -9.41 14.43 -10.20
N ILE A 344 -8.69 13.65 -9.39
CA ILE A 344 -8.20 14.12 -8.08
C ILE A 344 -7.26 15.32 -8.22
N LYS A 345 -6.30 15.23 -9.15
CA LYS A 345 -5.35 16.32 -9.40
C LYS A 345 -6.05 17.58 -9.90
N GLN A 346 -6.97 17.43 -10.85
CA GLN A 346 -7.71 18.53 -11.45
C GLN A 346 -8.64 19.23 -10.44
N PHE A 347 -9.23 18.49 -9.49
CA PHE A 347 -10.00 19.09 -8.39
C PHE A 347 -9.15 20.10 -7.62
N ALA A 348 -7.98 19.69 -7.14
CA ALA A 348 -7.09 20.54 -6.36
C ALA A 348 -6.63 21.77 -7.15
N LEU A 349 -6.34 21.60 -8.45
CA LEU A 349 -5.95 22.71 -9.33
C LEU A 349 -7.12 23.68 -9.58
N ARG A 350 -8.32 23.17 -9.87
CA ARG A 350 -9.53 23.97 -10.11
C ARG A 350 -9.93 24.80 -8.90
N MET A 351 -9.83 24.21 -7.71
CA MET A 351 -10.12 24.88 -6.46
C MET A 351 -8.98 25.77 -5.96
N ASN A 352 -7.89 25.88 -6.73
CA ASN A 352 -6.70 26.68 -6.42
C ASN A 352 -6.19 26.46 -4.98
N LEU A 353 -6.12 25.18 -4.56
CA LEU A 353 -5.73 24.85 -3.19
C LEU A 353 -4.25 25.12 -2.95
N LEU A 354 -3.96 25.85 -1.87
CA LEU A 354 -2.60 26.12 -1.42
C LEU A 354 -2.33 25.39 -0.11
N SER A 355 -1.15 24.75 -0.01
CA SER A 355 -0.71 24.17 1.25
C SER A 355 -0.37 25.27 2.26
N PRO A 356 -0.96 25.27 3.46
CA PRO A 356 -0.62 26.24 4.51
C PRO A 356 0.83 26.12 4.97
N ARG A 357 1.41 24.95 4.81
CA ARG A 357 2.77 24.61 5.20
C ARG A 357 3.80 25.17 4.22
N THR A 358 3.64 24.87 2.94
CA THR A 358 4.63 25.19 1.90
C THR A 358 4.35 26.53 1.19
N LYS A 359 3.13 27.06 1.33
CA LYS A 359 2.63 28.23 0.58
C LYS A 359 2.61 28.03 -0.93
N ARG A 360 2.73 26.78 -1.39
CA ARG A 360 2.68 26.37 -2.80
C ARG A 360 1.36 25.65 -3.10
N ALA A 361 1.09 25.43 -4.39
CA ALA A 361 -0.07 24.65 -4.81
C ALA A 361 -0.08 23.27 -4.11
N LEU A 362 -1.23 22.91 -3.54
CA LEU A 362 -1.40 21.66 -2.82
C LEU A 362 -1.45 20.50 -3.82
N TYR A 363 -0.43 19.67 -3.80
CA TYR A 363 -0.35 18.50 -4.66
C TYR A 363 -1.14 17.33 -4.08
N VAL A 364 -2.35 17.09 -4.57
CA VAL A 364 -3.23 16.01 -4.12
C VAL A 364 -3.16 14.83 -5.08
N THR A 365 -2.86 13.66 -4.56
CA THR A 365 -2.83 12.40 -5.32
C THR A 365 -3.57 11.30 -4.58
N SER A 366 -4.05 10.29 -5.31
CA SER A 366 -4.69 9.12 -4.72
C SER A 366 -3.80 8.39 -3.70
N ARG A 367 -2.46 8.41 -3.92
CA ARG A 367 -1.49 7.83 -2.99
C ARG A 367 -1.42 8.63 -1.69
N ARG A 368 -1.33 9.96 -1.76
CA ARG A 368 -1.34 10.84 -0.58
C ARG A 368 -2.64 10.69 0.21
N LEU A 369 -3.80 10.66 -0.47
CA LEU A 369 -5.11 10.45 0.18
C LEU A 369 -5.19 9.08 0.87
N ARG A 370 -4.65 8.03 0.24
CA ARG A 370 -4.56 6.70 0.86
C ARG A 370 -3.66 6.70 2.09
N TYR A 371 -2.53 7.38 2.03
CA TYR A 371 -1.63 7.52 3.18
C TYR A 371 -2.29 8.30 4.31
N THR A 372 -2.99 9.39 3.99
CA THR A 372 -3.78 10.19 4.94
C THR A 372 -4.84 9.33 5.63
N PHE A 373 -5.66 8.59 4.85
CA PHE A 373 -6.65 7.67 5.42
C PHE A 373 -5.98 6.66 6.36
N ALA A 374 -4.92 6.00 5.91
CA ALA A 374 -4.25 4.96 6.70
C ALA A 374 -3.65 5.50 8.00
N THR A 375 -3.00 6.68 7.98
CA THR A 375 -2.45 7.31 9.17
C THR A 375 -3.55 7.75 10.15
N THR A 376 -4.63 8.35 9.64
CA THR A 376 -5.81 8.71 10.46
C THR A 376 -6.42 7.49 11.15
N MET A 377 -6.60 6.36 10.42
CA MET A 377 -7.12 5.13 11.03
C MET A 377 -6.21 4.58 12.14
N VAL A 378 -4.89 4.66 11.95
CA VAL A 378 -3.93 4.27 12.99
C VAL A 378 -4.01 5.19 14.21
N GLU A 379 -4.16 6.49 14.01
CA GLU A 379 -4.36 7.48 15.08
C GLU A 379 -5.65 7.20 15.87
N LEU A 380 -6.70 6.77 15.19
CA LEU A 380 -7.96 6.32 15.81
C LEU A 380 -7.85 4.95 16.51
N GLY A 381 -6.70 4.29 16.48
CA GLY A 381 -6.47 3.03 17.19
C GLY A 381 -6.91 1.76 16.43
N VAL A 382 -7.18 1.86 15.14
CA VAL A 382 -7.56 0.69 14.32
C VAL A 382 -6.41 -0.33 14.28
N SER A 383 -6.73 -1.62 14.46
CA SER A 383 -5.71 -2.69 14.44
C SER A 383 -5.15 -2.95 13.03
N ARG A 384 -3.93 -3.51 12.95
CA ARG A 384 -3.25 -3.82 11.67
C ARG A 384 -4.08 -4.70 10.75
N LYS A 385 -4.74 -5.72 11.31
CA LYS A 385 -5.59 -6.65 10.55
C LYS A 385 -6.78 -5.92 9.93
N VAL A 386 -7.43 -5.06 10.70
CA VAL A 386 -8.58 -4.26 10.24
C VAL A 386 -8.13 -3.24 9.19
N LEU A 387 -7.02 -2.52 9.43
CA LEU A 387 -6.50 -1.56 8.45
C LEU A 387 -6.09 -2.25 7.12
N ALA A 388 -5.46 -3.43 7.18
CA ALA A 388 -5.14 -4.20 5.98
C ALA A 388 -6.41 -4.57 5.19
N ALA A 389 -7.48 -4.99 5.89
CA ALA A 389 -8.77 -5.28 5.27
C ALA A 389 -9.41 -4.01 4.65
N MET A 390 -9.41 -2.88 5.39
CA MET A 390 -9.93 -1.60 4.89
C MET A 390 -9.21 -1.12 3.62
N LEU A 391 -7.89 -1.32 3.54
CA LEU A 391 -7.07 -0.94 2.40
C LEU A 391 -7.06 -1.99 1.26
N ASP A 392 -7.80 -3.09 1.40
CA ASP A 392 -7.80 -4.24 0.47
C ASP A 392 -6.40 -4.84 0.25
N HIS A 393 -5.59 -4.91 1.32
CA HIS A 393 -4.31 -5.61 1.28
C HIS A 393 -4.49 -7.10 1.56
N SER A 394 -3.73 -7.94 0.86
CA SER A 394 -3.64 -9.37 1.14
C SER A 394 -2.69 -9.69 2.29
N ASP A 395 -1.78 -8.77 2.62
CA ASP A 395 -0.72 -8.93 3.62
C ASP A 395 -0.68 -7.72 4.57
N MET A 396 -0.42 -8.00 5.85
CA MET A 396 -0.28 -6.99 6.90
C MET A 396 1.08 -6.27 6.85
N GLN A 397 2.08 -6.80 6.14
CA GLN A 397 3.41 -6.17 6.05
C GLN A 397 3.34 -4.75 5.45
N HIS A 398 2.42 -4.54 4.50
CA HIS A 398 2.26 -3.26 3.82
C HIS A 398 1.66 -2.15 4.68
N VAL A 399 1.00 -2.49 5.79
CA VAL A 399 0.40 -1.47 6.70
C VAL A 399 1.32 -1.08 7.84
N GLN A 400 2.41 -1.82 8.05
CA GLN A 400 3.33 -1.61 9.17
C GLN A 400 3.89 -0.19 9.24
N VAL A 401 4.19 0.42 8.08
CA VAL A 401 4.76 1.77 8.00
C VAL A 401 3.88 2.83 8.68
N TYR A 402 2.57 2.68 8.64
CA TYR A 402 1.65 3.64 9.25
C TYR A 402 1.71 3.60 10.78
N TYR A 403 1.99 2.45 11.36
CA TYR A 403 2.14 2.29 12.81
C TYR A 403 3.47 2.81 13.33
N SER A 404 4.51 2.82 12.51
CA SER A 404 5.80 3.44 12.85
C SER A 404 5.69 4.96 13.02
N LEU A 405 4.79 5.62 12.29
CA LEU A 405 4.52 7.04 12.38
C LEU A 405 3.84 7.44 13.68
N LYS A 406 2.88 6.63 14.17
CA LYS A 406 2.14 6.92 15.40
C LYS A 406 3.09 7.18 16.57
N GLY A 407 4.13 6.35 16.72
CA GLY A 407 5.12 6.53 17.78
C GLY A 407 5.89 7.86 17.65
N ARG A 408 6.34 8.22 16.44
CA ARG A 408 7.11 9.45 16.22
C ARG A 408 6.27 10.71 16.41
N ARG A 409 5.06 10.76 15.87
CA ARG A 409 4.14 11.89 16.06
C ARG A 409 3.78 12.06 17.53
N LEU A 410 3.50 10.95 18.23
CA LEU A 410 3.20 10.97 19.65
C LEU A 410 4.40 11.52 20.45
N THR A 411 5.63 11.06 20.17
CA THR A 411 6.84 11.56 20.81
C THR A 411 7.01 13.06 20.56
N THR A 412 6.86 13.53 19.33
CA THR A 412 6.99 14.96 18.98
C THR A 412 5.90 15.82 19.64
N ILE A 413 4.66 15.29 19.72
CA ILE A 413 3.56 15.99 20.41
C ILE A 413 3.82 16.05 21.91
N LEU A 414 4.31 14.95 22.50
CA LEU A 414 4.63 14.86 23.91
C LEU A 414 5.83 15.75 24.29
N ASP A 415 6.86 15.79 23.44
CA ASP A 415 8.00 16.69 23.62
C ASP A 415 7.56 18.16 23.55
N ARG A 416 6.68 18.51 22.63
CA ARG A 416 6.08 19.85 22.54
C ARG A 416 5.16 20.15 23.72
N ALA A 417 4.31 19.19 24.12
CA ALA A 417 3.44 19.33 25.27
C ALA A 417 4.22 19.44 26.58
N ALA A 418 5.32 18.69 26.73
CA ALA A 418 6.25 18.79 27.85
C ALA A 418 6.95 20.17 27.87
N ALA A 419 7.42 20.63 26.70
CA ALA A 419 8.05 21.95 26.56
C ALA A 419 7.08 23.12 26.85
N LEU A 420 5.80 22.97 26.51
CA LEU A 420 4.75 23.97 26.72
C LEU A 420 4.04 23.84 28.08
N LYS A 421 4.43 22.87 28.93
CA LYS A 421 3.76 22.54 30.20
C LYS A 421 2.24 22.29 30.07
N ILE A 422 1.77 21.90 28.88
CA ILE A 422 0.36 21.63 28.58
C ILE A 422 0.06 20.14 28.90
N GLY A 423 0.29 19.73 30.15
CA GLY A 423 0.08 18.35 30.63
C GLY A 423 -1.35 17.82 30.75
N PRO A 424 -2.44 18.60 30.63
CA PRO A 424 -3.78 18.06 30.82
C PRO A 424 -4.46 17.46 29.57
N LEU A 425 -3.92 17.62 28.37
CA LEU A 425 -4.67 17.35 27.13
C LEU A 425 -4.60 15.91 26.60
N MET A 426 -3.70 15.07 27.14
CA MET A 426 -3.60 13.64 26.72
C MET A 426 -3.60 12.75 27.96
N ARG A 427 -4.76 12.45 28.51
CA ARG A 427 -4.92 11.49 29.61
C ARG A 427 -4.94 10.06 29.07
N LEU A 428 -3.78 9.40 29.04
CA LEU A 428 -3.68 7.97 28.76
C LEU A 428 -4.08 7.14 29.99
N PHE A 429 -3.74 7.62 31.17
CA PHE A 429 -4.23 7.04 32.41
C PHE A 429 -5.70 7.41 32.67
N ARG A 430 -6.57 6.42 32.66
CA ARG A 430 -8.03 6.57 32.81
C ARG A 430 -8.56 6.14 34.20
N GLY A 431 -7.70 5.52 35.01
CA GLY A 431 -8.06 5.02 36.32
C GLY A 431 -8.20 6.10 37.38
N THR A 432 -8.43 5.67 38.62
CA THR A 432 -8.59 6.55 39.79
C THR A 432 -7.46 6.31 40.78
N LEU A 433 -6.66 7.35 41.08
CA LEU A 433 -5.60 7.27 42.08
C LEU A 433 -6.20 7.12 43.48
N VAL A 434 -5.71 6.16 44.25
CA VAL A 434 -6.14 5.90 45.64
C VAL A 434 -4.94 5.92 46.58
N ALA A 435 -5.17 6.29 47.86
CA ALA A 435 -4.07 6.46 48.79
C ALA A 435 -3.33 5.15 49.08
N SER A 436 -4.07 4.06 49.36
CA SER A 436 -3.52 2.75 49.67
C SER A 436 -4.56 1.66 49.37
N ALA A 437 -4.22 0.40 49.60
CA ALA A 437 -5.13 -0.73 49.48
C ALA A 437 -6.41 -0.55 50.33
N ALA A 438 -6.32 0.05 51.52
CA ALA A 438 -7.47 0.31 52.38
C ALA A 438 -8.52 1.26 51.79
N SER A 439 -8.12 2.10 50.83
CA SER A 439 -8.99 3.05 50.10
C SER A 439 -9.44 2.59 48.72
N ALA A 440 -8.96 1.43 48.28
CA ALA A 440 -9.32 0.86 46.98
C ALA A 440 -10.63 0.03 47.08
N LEU A 441 -11.41 0.01 45.98
CA LEU A 441 -12.69 -0.70 45.91
C LEU A 441 -12.60 -2.20 46.28
N ASN A 442 -11.53 -2.87 45.78
CA ASN A 442 -11.28 -4.29 46.03
C ASN A 442 -9.90 -4.51 46.68
N GLY A 443 -9.43 -3.54 47.48
CA GLY A 443 -8.08 -3.57 48.04
C GLY A 443 -7.82 -4.64 49.09
N SER A 444 -8.89 -5.22 49.70
CA SER A 444 -8.81 -6.34 50.63
C SER A 444 -8.80 -7.72 49.94
N ASP A 445 -9.07 -7.79 48.63
CA ASP A 445 -9.08 -9.03 47.86
C ASP A 445 -7.70 -9.28 47.20
N PRO A 446 -6.93 -10.30 47.67
CA PRO A 446 -5.64 -10.64 47.10
C PRO A 446 -5.71 -10.98 45.59
N ALA A 447 -6.84 -11.47 45.07
CA ALA A 447 -7.05 -11.80 43.68
C ALA A 447 -7.21 -10.55 42.80
N LYS A 448 -7.46 -9.39 43.39
CA LYS A 448 -7.58 -8.09 42.70
C LYS A 448 -6.34 -7.21 42.84
N SER A 449 -5.36 -7.64 43.64
CA SER A 449 -4.06 -6.97 43.75
C SER A 449 -3.31 -7.05 42.43
N ILE A 450 -2.88 -5.92 41.93
CA ILE A 450 -2.07 -5.82 40.71
C ILE A 450 -0.62 -5.66 41.10
N ARG A 451 0.20 -6.62 40.66
CA ARG A 451 1.63 -6.65 40.93
C ARG A 451 2.41 -6.50 39.64
N PHE A 452 3.47 -5.70 39.65
CA PHE A 452 4.40 -5.55 38.57
C PHE A 452 5.62 -6.45 38.84
N VAL A 453 5.96 -7.25 37.84
CA VAL A 453 7.16 -8.09 37.80
C VAL A 453 8.01 -7.61 36.64
N GLY A 454 9.22 -7.13 36.92
CA GLY A 454 10.17 -6.72 35.88
C GLY A 454 10.89 -7.92 35.27
N ASP A 455 11.12 -7.89 33.96
CA ASP A 455 11.86 -8.94 33.25
C ASP A 455 13.38 -8.87 33.53
N MET A 456 13.88 -7.69 33.93
CA MET A 456 15.33 -7.39 34.01
C MET A 456 15.85 -7.29 35.44
N SER A 457 15.00 -7.29 36.45
CA SER A 457 15.43 -7.05 37.83
C SER A 457 15.24 -8.27 38.73
N ALA A 458 16.22 -8.50 39.60
CA ALA A 458 16.12 -9.40 40.74
C ALA A 458 15.22 -8.83 41.87
N VAL A 459 14.44 -7.80 41.58
CA VAL A 459 13.59 -7.10 42.54
C VAL A 459 12.29 -7.89 42.73
N PRO A 460 11.82 -8.11 43.97
CA PRO A 460 10.55 -8.80 44.23
C PRO A 460 9.36 -8.05 43.60
N PRO A 461 8.27 -8.78 43.27
CA PRO A 461 7.09 -8.16 42.66
C PRO A 461 6.57 -6.96 43.48
N VAL A 462 6.44 -5.80 42.80
CA VAL A 462 5.96 -4.58 43.44
C VAL A 462 4.43 -4.51 43.29
N GLU A 463 3.69 -4.37 44.38
CA GLU A 463 2.26 -4.13 44.31
C GLU A 463 1.98 -2.68 43.94
N ILE A 464 1.31 -2.49 42.78
CA ILE A 464 1.13 -1.18 42.15
C ILE A 464 -0.28 -0.62 42.29
N GLY A 465 -1.25 -1.42 42.72
CA GLY A 465 -2.64 -1.00 42.86
C GLY A 465 -3.62 -2.15 42.87
N ALA A 466 -4.91 -1.85 42.82
CA ALA A 466 -5.98 -2.81 42.76
C ALA A 466 -6.86 -2.68 41.51
N CYS A 467 -7.47 -3.78 41.11
CA CYS A 467 -8.50 -3.80 40.07
C CYS A 467 -9.88 -3.53 40.69
N GLY A 468 -10.52 -2.45 40.29
CA GLY A 468 -11.88 -2.10 40.73
C GLY A 468 -12.99 -2.83 39.98
N GLN A 469 -12.71 -3.95 39.28
CA GLN A 469 -13.70 -4.73 38.56
C GLN A 469 -14.08 -5.99 39.34
N ASP A 470 -15.37 -6.30 39.42
CA ASP A 470 -15.85 -7.47 40.14
C ASP A 470 -15.70 -8.77 39.35
N GLN A 471 -15.82 -8.71 38.03
CA GLN A 471 -15.68 -9.85 37.12
C GLN A 471 -14.22 -10.17 36.77
N LEU A 472 -13.99 -11.37 36.20
CA LEU A 472 -12.69 -11.75 35.67
C LEU A 472 -12.25 -10.80 34.54
N CYS A 473 -10.98 -10.40 34.58
CA CYS A 473 -10.40 -9.50 33.58
C CYS A 473 -9.86 -10.31 32.39
N ALA A 474 -10.24 -9.91 31.19
CA ALA A 474 -9.70 -10.49 29.94
C ALA A 474 -8.46 -9.74 29.41
N LEU A 475 -7.99 -8.72 30.14
CA LEU A 475 -6.81 -7.94 29.76
C LEU A 475 -5.54 -8.59 30.34
N ASP A 476 -4.39 -8.24 29.74
CA ASP A 476 -3.08 -8.74 30.16
C ASP A 476 -2.45 -7.81 31.22
N PRO A 477 -2.58 -8.12 32.54
CA PRO A 477 -1.95 -7.33 33.58
C PRO A 477 -0.43 -7.60 33.64
N PRO A 478 0.37 -6.65 34.16
CA PRO A 478 0.01 -5.32 34.66
C PRO A 478 -0.01 -4.22 33.60
N PHE A 479 0.45 -4.49 32.39
CA PHE A 479 0.68 -3.46 31.36
C PHE A 479 -0.61 -2.78 30.92
N SER A 480 -1.64 -3.55 30.61
CA SER A 480 -2.95 -3.02 30.23
C SER A 480 -3.70 -2.33 31.37
N CYS A 481 -3.30 -2.60 32.64
CA CYS A 481 -3.94 -1.98 33.78
C CYS A 481 -3.77 -0.45 33.81
N TYR A 482 -2.59 0.07 33.49
CA TYR A 482 -2.36 1.51 33.48
C TYR A 482 -3.23 2.26 32.45
N LEU A 483 -3.71 1.57 31.43
CA LEU A 483 -4.62 2.12 30.40
C LEU A 483 -6.11 1.84 30.74
N CYS A 484 -6.39 1.07 31.80
CA CYS A 484 -7.72 0.64 32.15
C CYS A 484 -8.42 1.66 33.07
N PRO A 485 -9.71 2.01 32.82
CA PRO A 485 -10.46 2.93 33.65
C PRO A 485 -10.81 2.34 35.05
N LYS A 486 -10.71 1.02 35.23
CA LYS A 486 -10.97 0.33 36.49
C LYS A 486 -9.72 0.17 37.38
N PHE A 487 -8.56 0.57 36.88
CA PHE A 487 -7.32 0.46 37.65
C PHE A 487 -7.25 1.56 38.71
N GLN A 488 -6.89 1.17 39.93
CA GLN A 488 -6.72 2.02 41.10
C GLN A 488 -5.26 1.94 41.58
N PRO A 489 -4.33 2.71 40.98
CA PRO A 489 -2.94 2.75 41.43
C PRO A 489 -2.84 3.37 42.83
N TYR A 490 -1.92 2.84 43.65
CA TYR A 490 -1.66 3.34 44.99
C TYR A 490 -0.70 4.50 45.00
N VAL A 491 -0.98 5.55 45.75
CA VAL A 491 -0.04 6.67 45.95
C VAL A 491 1.27 6.22 46.58
N GLU A 492 1.19 5.18 47.46
CA GLU A 492 2.34 4.65 48.18
C GLU A 492 3.21 3.68 47.35
N ALA A 493 2.76 3.29 46.18
CA ALA A 493 3.49 2.36 45.34
C ALA A 493 4.64 3.04 44.58
N ASP A 494 5.72 2.27 44.36
CA ASP A 494 6.87 2.76 43.57
C ASP A 494 6.63 2.66 42.06
N HIS A 495 5.84 3.59 41.54
CA HIS A 495 5.59 3.72 40.11
C HIS A 495 6.85 4.16 39.32
N GLN A 496 7.87 4.75 40.00
CA GLN A 496 9.10 5.16 39.39
C GLN A 496 9.96 3.93 39.02
N ALA A 497 9.96 2.90 39.90
CA ALA A 497 10.60 1.63 39.56
C ALA A 497 9.95 0.96 38.35
N VAL A 498 8.60 0.98 38.26
CA VAL A 498 7.85 0.47 37.10
C VAL A 498 8.24 1.21 35.81
N LEU A 499 8.32 2.55 35.87
CA LEU A 499 8.70 3.36 34.71
C LEU A 499 10.12 3.04 34.25
N SER A 500 11.06 2.90 35.19
CA SER A 500 12.47 2.61 34.89
C SER A 500 12.64 1.25 34.20
N GLU A 501 11.90 0.24 34.66
CA GLU A 501 11.90 -1.11 34.07
C GLU A 501 11.27 -1.12 32.67
N LEU A 502 10.16 -0.43 32.46
CA LEU A 502 9.52 -0.30 31.16
C LEU A 502 10.43 0.40 30.14
N LEU A 503 11.16 1.43 30.58
CA LEU A 503 12.14 2.13 29.73
C LEU A 503 13.34 1.24 29.39
N ALA A 504 13.82 0.42 30.33
CA ALA A 504 14.86 -0.57 30.09
C ALA A 504 14.42 -1.65 29.09
N SER A 505 13.24 -2.24 29.32
CA SER A 505 12.62 -3.23 28.42
C SER A 505 12.38 -2.64 27.03
N ARG A 506 11.97 -1.38 26.93
CA ARG A 506 11.82 -0.69 25.64
C ARG A 506 13.14 -0.59 24.88
N ARG A 507 14.22 -0.20 25.55
CA ARG A 507 15.57 -0.10 24.95
C ARG A 507 16.08 -1.47 24.50
N GLU A 508 15.90 -2.50 25.31
CA GLU A 508 16.30 -3.86 24.96
C GLU A 508 15.52 -4.38 23.73
N ARG A 509 14.19 -4.18 23.70
CA ARG A 509 13.36 -4.54 22.54
C ARG A 509 13.78 -3.76 21.28
N GLU A 510 14.18 -2.50 21.42
CA GLU A 510 14.69 -1.69 20.31
C GLU A 510 16.00 -2.25 19.75
N GLN A 511 16.92 -2.66 20.63
CA GLN A 511 18.20 -3.26 20.23
C GLN A 511 18.06 -4.64 19.61
N ARG A 512 17.24 -5.52 20.18
CA ARG A 512 17.08 -6.91 19.72
C ARG A 512 16.14 -7.05 18.52
N TYR A 513 15.07 -6.27 18.47
CA TYR A 513 13.97 -6.47 17.52
C TYR A 513 13.65 -5.21 16.70
N GLY A 514 14.42 -4.12 16.88
CA GLY A 514 14.22 -2.82 16.24
C GLY A 514 13.05 -2.02 16.83
N ALA A 515 12.92 -0.78 16.39
CA ALA A 515 11.93 0.20 16.88
C ALA A 515 10.47 -0.30 16.84
N ARG A 516 10.20 -1.31 16.06
CA ARG A 516 8.86 -1.86 15.82
C ARG A 516 8.21 -2.50 17.06
N LEU A 517 8.98 -3.23 17.88
CA LEU A 517 8.47 -3.90 19.07
C LEU A 517 8.61 -3.04 20.34
N SER A 518 9.54 -2.09 20.32
CA SER A 518 9.70 -1.15 21.43
C SER A 518 8.51 -0.22 21.60
N ILE A 519 7.90 0.24 20.51
CA ILE A 519 6.73 1.16 20.46
C ILE A 519 5.49 0.58 21.16
N GLN A 520 5.37 -0.74 21.30
CA GLN A 520 4.22 -1.37 21.98
C GLN A 520 4.12 -0.98 23.46
N LEU A 521 5.22 -0.56 24.07
CA LEU A 521 5.27 -0.13 25.46
C LEU A 521 5.01 1.37 25.65
N ASP A 522 5.00 2.17 24.59
CA ASP A 522 4.97 3.63 24.71
C ASP A 522 3.69 4.13 25.41
N ASP A 523 2.51 3.62 25.05
CA ASP A 523 1.25 4.02 25.67
C ASP A 523 1.22 3.72 27.18
N VAL A 524 1.80 2.57 27.59
CA VAL A 524 1.90 2.18 28.99
C VAL A 524 2.91 3.06 29.73
N ILE A 525 4.07 3.31 29.14
CA ILE A 525 5.13 4.19 29.68
C ILE A 525 4.54 5.57 29.99
N TYR A 526 3.78 6.13 29.07
CA TYR A 526 3.15 7.43 29.25
C TYR A 526 2.05 7.43 30.33
N ALA A 527 1.26 6.35 30.40
CA ALA A 527 0.24 6.20 31.44
C ALA A 527 0.88 6.09 32.84
N VAL A 528 2.01 5.37 32.98
CA VAL A 528 2.79 5.30 34.23
C VAL A 528 3.35 6.68 34.60
N ALA A 529 3.95 7.39 33.64
CA ALA A 529 4.47 8.74 33.89
C ALA A 529 3.35 9.72 34.33
N GLU A 530 2.15 9.56 33.80
CA GLU A 530 0.99 10.35 34.23
C GLU A 530 0.55 10.00 35.67
N VAL A 531 0.60 8.72 36.05
CA VAL A 531 0.35 8.29 37.43
C VAL A 531 1.36 8.92 38.37
N ILE A 532 2.66 8.86 38.05
CA ILE A 532 3.72 9.48 38.87
C ILE A 532 3.45 10.97 39.06
N ARG A 533 3.13 11.69 37.99
CA ARG A 533 2.79 13.12 38.09
C ARG A 533 1.60 13.38 39.00
N LYS A 534 0.54 12.54 38.94
CA LYS A 534 -0.62 12.66 39.80
C LYS A 534 -0.28 12.33 41.27
N VAL A 535 0.61 11.38 41.53
CA VAL A 535 1.14 11.08 42.87
C VAL A 535 1.88 12.30 43.42
N ASP A 536 2.75 12.93 42.63
CA ASP A 536 3.45 14.15 43.05
C ASP A 536 2.49 15.31 43.33
N GLU A 537 1.46 15.48 42.49
CA GLU A 537 0.43 16.49 42.71
C GLU A 537 -0.36 16.24 44.01
N TYR A 538 -0.70 14.98 44.26
CA TYR A 538 -1.38 14.56 45.51
C TYR A 538 -0.51 14.85 46.74
N ALA A 539 0.78 14.52 46.69
CA ALA A 539 1.73 14.81 47.77
C ALA A 539 1.85 16.32 48.06
N ARG A 540 1.98 17.16 46.99
CA ARG A 540 2.03 18.63 47.11
C ARG A 540 0.74 19.22 47.73
N GLN A 541 -0.43 18.67 47.36
CA GLN A 541 -1.71 19.14 47.92
C GLN A 541 -1.85 18.79 49.38
N ARG A 542 -1.30 17.66 49.81
CA ARG A 542 -1.31 17.21 51.20
C ARG A 542 -0.37 18.06 52.07
N CYS A 543 0.82 18.41 51.55
CA CYS A 543 1.74 19.33 52.22
C CYS A 543 1.20 20.75 52.35
N LYS A 544 0.28 21.19 51.47
CA LYS A 544 -0.36 22.51 51.57
C LYS A 544 -1.52 22.57 52.56
N LYS A 545 -2.07 21.39 52.97
CA LYS A 545 -3.17 21.29 53.92
C LYS A 545 -2.74 20.89 55.32
N ALA A 546 -1.49 20.47 55.51
CA ALA A 546 -0.82 20.27 56.77
C ALA A 546 -0.06 21.56 57.17
#